data_ad9a51277c950391a377cef5bf1d37c4
#
_entry.id   ad9a51277c950391a377cef5bf1d37c4
#
_cell.length_a   1.000
_cell.length_b   1.000
_cell.length_c   1.000
_cell.angle_alpha   90.00
_cell.angle_beta   90.00
_cell.angle_gamma   90.00
#
_symmetry.space_group_name_H-M   'P 1'
#
loop_
_entity.id
_entity.type
_entity.pdbx_description
1 polymer ?
#
loop_
_entity_poly.entity_id
_entity_poly.type
_entity_poly.pdbx_seq_one_letter_code
_entity_poly.pdbx_strand_id
1 'polypeptide(L)'
;MFILVEDQFGVGDWVDLGEVTGSVEAVTLRATRIRSVDGTVWHVPNGQIQRAGNMSQHWSRALLDIQIALDSDIDRARVAIKRMADEIWREDRAIIEEPEVWRVQSIGPNGITIRLVAKTKPLEQWRITRVMRERVKTELDREGIEVPLPTPWSSRELAAT
;
A
#
# COMPACT_ATOMS: atom_id res chain seq x y z
N MET A 1 28.41 5.30 9.72
CA MET A 1 27.53 4.12 9.68
C MET A 1 28.06 3.15 8.64
N PHE A 2 28.31 1.90 9.02
CA PHE A 2 28.89 0.87 8.13
C PHE A 2 27.76 0.03 7.50
N ILE A 3 27.10 0.58 6.49
CA ILE A 3 25.98 -0.07 5.80
C ILE A 3 26.38 -1.43 5.20
N LEU A 4 27.62 -1.55 4.73
CA LEU A 4 28.14 -2.78 4.11
C LEU A 4 28.41 -3.93 5.09
N VAL A 5 28.54 -3.62 6.39
CA VAL A 5 28.88 -4.62 7.42
C VAL A 5 27.62 -5.19 8.06
N GLU A 6 26.52 -4.45 8.05
CA GLU A 6 25.29 -4.83 8.75
C GLU A 6 24.20 -5.43 7.84
N ASP A 7 24.47 -5.58 6.53
CA ASP A 7 23.55 -6.18 5.55
C ASP A 7 22.12 -5.59 5.58
N GLN A 8 22.03 -4.27 5.81
CA GLN A 8 20.75 -3.58 5.92
C GLN A 8 20.01 -3.52 4.59
N PHE A 9 20.75 -3.34 3.50
CA PHE A 9 20.28 -3.41 2.13
C PHE A 9 21.44 -3.62 1.15
N GLY A 10 21.13 -4.17 -0.02
CA GLY A 10 22.11 -4.44 -1.08
C GLY A 10 21.59 -4.05 -2.47
N VAL A 11 22.45 -4.26 -3.47
CA VAL A 11 22.07 -4.04 -4.88
C VAL A 11 20.89 -4.93 -5.25
N GLY A 12 19.87 -4.32 -5.87
CA GLY A 12 18.61 -4.96 -6.23
C GLY A 12 17.50 -4.79 -5.21
N ASP A 13 17.79 -4.38 -3.98
CA ASP A 13 16.78 -4.11 -2.98
C ASP A 13 15.99 -2.83 -3.30
N TRP A 14 14.75 -2.81 -2.87
CA TRP A 14 13.91 -1.62 -2.90
C TRP A 14 13.91 -0.97 -1.53
N VAL A 15 14.40 0.24 -1.45
CA VAL A 15 14.63 0.93 -0.19
C VAL A 15 13.97 2.30 -0.13
N ASP A 16 13.63 2.69 1.08
CA ASP A 16 13.22 4.05 1.46
C ASP A 16 14.30 4.66 2.35
N LEU A 17 14.96 5.69 1.87
CA LEU A 17 15.98 6.44 2.60
C LEU A 17 15.46 7.76 3.19
N GLY A 18 14.14 7.94 3.19
CA GLY A 18 13.45 9.13 3.71
C GLY A 18 13.10 10.11 2.59
N GLU A 19 14.07 10.75 1.98
CA GLU A 19 13.84 11.67 0.86
C GLU A 19 13.76 10.97 -0.51
N VAL A 20 14.33 9.78 -0.61
CA VAL A 20 14.44 9.02 -1.85
C VAL A 20 14.00 7.58 -1.63
N THR A 21 13.10 7.10 -2.49
CA THR A 21 12.64 5.70 -2.52
C THR A 21 12.90 5.11 -3.89
N GLY A 22 13.47 3.91 -3.94
CA GLY A 22 13.74 3.23 -5.21
C GLY A 22 14.58 1.97 -5.07
N SER A 23 14.98 1.44 -6.23
CA SER A 23 15.85 0.27 -6.32
C SER A 23 17.31 0.67 -6.19
N VAL A 24 18.04 -0.05 -5.35
CA VAL A 24 19.49 0.13 -5.17
C VAL A 24 20.22 -0.43 -6.38
N GLU A 25 20.95 0.42 -7.09
CA GLU A 25 21.79 0.02 -8.24
C GLU A 25 23.25 -0.22 -7.85
N ALA A 26 23.76 0.55 -6.90
CA ALA A 26 25.10 0.40 -6.41
C ALA A 26 25.25 0.93 -4.97
N VAL A 27 26.08 0.27 -4.20
CA VAL A 27 26.47 0.71 -2.85
C VAL A 27 28.00 0.80 -2.82
N THR A 28 28.50 1.98 -2.48
CA THR A 28 29.94 2.23 -2.28
C THR A 28 30.19 2.65 -0.84
N LEU A 29 31.43 2.80 -0.46
CA LEU A 29 31.80 3.28 0.90
C LEU A 29 31.25 4.68 1.22
N ARG A 30 31.03 5.51 0.21
CA ARG A 30 30.66 6.92 0.39
C ARG A 30 29.24 7.25 -0.03
N ALA A 31 28.69 6.54 -1.02
CA ALA A 31 27.39 6.86 -1.58
C ALA A 31 26.64 5.60 -2.02
N THR A 32 25.33 5.70 -1.94
CA THR A 32 24.38 4.72 -2.48
C THR A 32 23.70 5.30 -3.70
N ARG A 33 23.68 4.56 -4.82
CA ARG A 33 22.98 4.94 -6.03
C ARG A 33 21.63 4.24 -6.08
N ILE A 34 20.57 5.03 -6.22
CA ILE A 34 19.19 4.56 -6.22
C ILE A 34 18.51 5.05 -7.48
N ARG A 35 17.71 4.18 -8.11
CA ARG A 35 16.81 4.54 -9.20
C ARG A 35 15.37 4.53 -8.71
N SER A 36 14.73 5.69 -8.75
CA SER A 36 13.31 5.82 -8.40
C SER A 36 12.38 5.34 -9.53
N VAL A 37 11.08 5.21 -9.23
CA VAL A 37 10.05 4.68 -10.16
C VAL A 37 9.98 5.46 -11.47
N ASP A 38 10.22 6.76 -11.43
CA ASP A 38 10.24 7.66 -12.60
C ASP A 38 11.53 7.55 -13.45
N GLY A 39 12.46 6.67 -13.03
CA GLY A 39 13.74 6.46 -13.72
C GLY A 39 14.86 7.39 -13.28
N THR A 40 14.60 8.33 -12.37
CA THR A 40 15.62 9.23 -11.85
C THR A 40 16.67 8.49 -11.05
N VAL A 41 17.94 8.73 -11.34
CA VAL A 41 19.07 8.15 -10.58
C VAL A 41 19.54 9.16 -9.53
N TRP A 42 19.50 8.72 -8.28
CA TRP A 42 19.92 9.49 -7.12
C TRP A 42 21.22 8.97 -6.57
N HIS A 43 22.15 9.87 -6.27
CA HIS A 43 23.39 9.58 -5.56
C HIS A 43 23.27 10.12 -4.14
N VAL A 44 22.99 9.24 -3.19
CA VAL A 44 22.78 9.62 -1.78
C VAL A 44 24.06 9.36 -1.00
N PRO A 45 24.70 10.41 -0.44
CA PRO A 45 25.84 10.22 0.44
C PRO A 45 25.46 9.37 1.66
N ASN A 46 26.23 8.32 1.96
CA ASN A 46 25.89 7.40 3.05
C ASN A 46 25.80 8.09 4.42
N GLY A 47 26.59 9.14 4.62
CA GLY A 47 26.55 9.95 5.84
C GLY A 47 25.27 10.76 6.05
N GLN A 48 24.48 10.97 5.00
CA GLN A 48 23.17 11.65 5.06
C GLN A 48 22.00 10.70 5.28
N ILE A 49 22.24 9.39 5.21
CA ILE A 49 21.19 8.38 5.44
C ILE A 49 20.99 8.25 6.95
N GLN A 50 19.89 8.82 7.43
CA GLN A 50 19.53 8.75 8.86
C GLN A 50 18.74 7.48 9.18
N ARG A 51 18.01 6.95 8.21
CA ARG A 51 17.25 5.71 8.30
C ARG A 51 17.18 5.04 6.93
N ALA A 52 17.12 3.72 6.92
CA ALA A 52 16.90 2.94 5.72
C ALA A 52 15.77 1.93 5.97
N GLY A 53 14.69 2.02 5.20
CA GLY A 53 13.62 1.03 5.19
C GLY A 53 13.80 0.09 3.99
N ASN A 54 14.06 -1.20 4.22
CA ASN A 54 14.11 -2.19 3.15
C ASN A 54 12.72 -2.77 2.91
N MET A 55 12.14 -2.49 1.74
CA MET A 55 10.79 -2.91 1.35
C MET A 55 10.77 -4.27 0.64
N SER A 56 11.93 -4.86 0.38
CA SER A 56 12.08 -6.11 -0.35
C SER A 56 12.60 -7.27 0.49
N GLN A 57 12.89 -7.06 1.77
CA GLN A 57 13.50 -8.07 2.63
C GLN A 57 12.47 -9.08 3.13
N HIS A 58 12.67 -10.37 2.83
CA HIS A 58 11.91 -11.55 3.24
C HIS A 58 10.44 -11.57 2.78
N TRP A 59 9.64 -10.59 3.14
CA TRP A 59 8.22 -10.47 2.76
C TRP A 59 7.78 -9.00 2.83
N SER A 60 6.67 -8.72 2.19
CA SER A 60 6.04 -7.39 2.19
C SER A 60 4.55 -7.50 2.50
N ARG A 61 3.88 -6.37 2.68
CA ARG A 61 2.43 -6.32 2.85
C ARG A 61 1.78 -5.43 1.81
N ALA A 62 0.75 -5.97 1.17
CA ALA A 62 -0.22 -5.19 0.43
C ALA A 62 -1.26 -4.67 1.42
N LEU A 63 -1.41 -3.35 1.47
CA LEU A 63 -2.38 -2.66 2.33
C LEU A 63 -3.37 -1.92 1.45
N LEU A 64 -4.66 -2.12 1.69
CA LEU A 64 -5.72 -1.39 1.01
C LEU A 64 -6.72 -0.88 2.02
N ASP A 65 -6.85 0.44 2.10
CA ASP A 65 -7.90 1.10 2.84
C ASP A 65 -9.12 1.28 1.95
N ILE A 66 -10.23 0.70 2.36
CA ILE A 66 -11.50 0.66 1.62
C ILE A 66 -12.49 1.53 2.37
N GLN A 67 -13.01 2.54 1.69
CA GLN A 67 -14.04 3.41 2.24
C GLN A 67 -15.42 2.94 1.79
N ILE A 68 -16.35 2.82 2.74
CA ILE A 68 -17.76 2.53 2.52
C ILE A 68 -18.62 3.66 3.10
N ALA A 69 -19.83 3.80 2.59
CA ALA A 69 -20.77 4.82 3.06
C ALA A 69 -21.12 4.61 4.55
N LEU A 70 -21.42 5.71 5.25
CA LEU A 70 -21.71 5.70 6.69
C LEU A 70 -22.91 4.85 7.10
N ASP A 71 -23.88 4.70 6.20
CA ASP A 71 -25.11 3.89 6.38
C ASP A 71 -24.93 2.43 5.97
N SER A 72 -23.73 2.04 5.53
CA SER A 72 -23.45 0.67 5.10
C SER A 72 -23.36 -0.30 6.28
N ASP A 73 -23.79 -1.54 6.05
CA ASP A 73 -23.58 -2.64 6.99
C ASP A 73 -22.11 -3.06 6.98
N ILE A 74 -21.41 -2.76 8.08
CA ILE A 74 -19.98 -3.02 8.25
C ILE A 74 -19.67 -4.52 8.19
N ASP A 75 -20.49 -5.36 8.83
CA ASP A 75 -20.25 -6.80 8.87
C ASP A 75 -20.43 -7.43 7.50
N ARG A 76 -21.45 -7.02 6.77
CA ARG A 76 -21.68 -7.45 5.40
C ARG A 76 -20.54 -7.02 4.48
N ALA A 77 -20.06 -5.78 4.61
CA ALA A 77 -18.91 -5.29 3.85
C ALA A 77 -17.64 -6.10 4.16
N ARG A 78 -17.37 -6.37 5.43
CA ARG A 78 -16.20 -7.17 5.84
C ARG A 78 -16.24 -8.60 5.29
N VAL A 79 -17.40 -9.24 5.32
CA VAL A 79 -17.59 -10.59 4.75
C VAL A 79 -17.34 -10.58 3.24
N ALA A 80 -17.88 -9.60 2.51
CA ALA A 80 -17.67 -9.46 1.08
C ALA A 80 -16.19 -9.22 0.73
N ILE A 81 -15.53 -8.30 1.44
CA ILE A 81 -14.09 -8.03 1.26
C ILE A 81 -13.25 -9.27 1.56
N LYS A 82 -13.56 -9.99 2.63
CA LYS A 82 -12.83 -11.23 3.00
C LYS A 82 -12.98 -12.30 1.92
N ARG A 83 -14.19 -12.53 1.43
CA ARG A 83 -14.46 -13.50 0.36
C ARG A 83 -13.63 -13.17 -0.89
N MET A 84 -13.68 -11.92 -1.34
CA MET A 84 -12.91 -11.44 -2.48
C MET A 84 -11.39 -11.64 -2.26
N ALA A 85 -10.89 -11.31 -1.09
CA ALA A 85 -9.48 -11.46 -0.75
C ALA A 85 -9.03 -12.93 -0.75
N ASP A 86 -9.86 -13.84 -0.24
CA ASP A 86 -9.59 -15.27 -0.25
C ASP A 86 -9.59 -15.86 -1.67
N GLU A 87 -10.42 -15.34 -2.57
CA GLU A 87 -10.40 -15.70 -3.98
C GLU A 87 -9.07 -15.30 -4.61
N ILE A 88 -8.61 -14.05 -4.41
CA ILE A 88 -7.31 -13.60 -4.92
C ILE A 88 -6.18 -14.45 -4.36
N TRP A 89 -6.21 -14.80 -3.08
CA TRP A 89 -5.20 -15.64 -2.45
C TRP A 89 -5.10 -17.04 -3.09
N ARG A 90 -6.22 -17.63 -3.46
CA ARG A 90 -6.24 -18.93 -4.15
C ARG A 90 -5.72 -18.84 -5.57
N GLU A 91 -5.93 -17.72 -6.25
CA GLU A 91 -5.53 -17.50 -7.64
C GLU A 91 -4.07 -17.05 -7.78
N ASP A 92 -3.56 -16.30 -6.79
CA ASP A 92 -2.26 -15.62 -6.89
C ASP A 92 -1.28 -16.06 -5.81
N ARG A 93 -0.25 -16.79 -6.25
CA ARG A 93 0.81 -17.32 -5.36
C ARG A 93 1.77 -16.26 -4.80
N ALA A 94 1.62 -15.00 -5.20
CA ALA A 94 2.37 -13.92 -4.60
C ALA A 94 1.88 -13.58 -3.19
N ILE A 95 0.64 -13.94 -2.86
CA ILE A 95 0.11 -13.84 -1.49
C ILE A 95 0.51 -15.12 -0.75
N ILE A 96 1.32 -14.99 0.29
CA ILE A 96 1.97 -16.11 0.99
C ILE A 96 1.23 -16.59 2.24
N GLU A 97 0.31 -15.80 2.76
CA GLU A 97 -0.54 -16.15 3.91
C GLU A 97 -1.97 -15.69 3.65
N GLU A 98 -2.91 -16.24 4.41
CA GLU A 98 -4.32 -15.86 4.35
C GLU A 98 -4.50 -14.36 4.57
N PRO A 99 -5.21 -13.63 3.68
CA PRO A 99 -5.45 -12.20 3.85
C PRO A 99 -6.34 -11.92 5.07
N GLU A 100 -6.09 -10.80 5.71
CA GLU A 100 -6.84 -10.34 6.88
C GLU A 100 -7.64 -9.09 6.56
N VAL A 101 -8.90 -9.07 6.97
CA VAL A 101 -9.72 -7.85 6.98
C VAL A 101 -9.74 -7.31 8.41
N TRP A 102 -9.04 -6.22 8.62
CA TRP A 102 -8.97 -5.58 9.92
C TRP A 102 -10.30 -4.90 10.25
N ARG A 103 -10.48 -4.59 11.53
CA ARG A 103 -11.65 -3.85 11.98
C ARG A 103 -11.65 -2.43 11.42
N VAL A 104 -12.75 -1.72 11.63
CA VAL A 104 -12.87 -0.31 11.28
C VAL A 104 -11.66 0.48 11.79
N GLN A 105 -10.98 1.15 10.87
CA GLN A 105 -9.81 1.95 11.17
C GLN A 105 -10.19 3.39 11.54
N SER A 106 -11.20 3.91 10.86
CA SER A 106 -11.72 5.24 11.13
C SER A 106 -13.17 5.38 10.67
N ILE A 107 -13.87 6.29 11.31
CA ILE A 107 -15.22 6.75 10.92
C ILE A 107 -15.13 8.27 10.83
N GLY A 108 -15.50 8.82 9.70
CA GLY A 108 -15.42 10.24 9.45
C GLY A 108 -16.46 10.73 8.45
N PRO A 109 -16.45 12.03 8.11
CA PRO A 109 -17.42 12.61 7.18
C PRO A 109 -17.38 11.96 5.78
N ASN A 110 -16.26 11.36 5.43
CA ASN A 110 -16.07 10.68 4.14
C ASN A 110 -16.43 9.19 4.16
N GLY A 111 -16.98 8.66 5.27
CA GLY A 111 -17.39 7.27 5.39
C GLY A 111 -16.63 6.48 6.44
N ILE A 112 -16.74 5.17 6.34
CA ILE A 112 -16.10 4.19 7.22
C ILE A 112 -14.93 3.57 6.47
N THR A 113 -13.76 3.54 7.08
CA THR A 113 -12.56 2.93 6.50
C THR A 113 -12.31 1.54 7.08
N ILE A 114 -12.26 0.54 6.21
CA ILE A 114 -11.90 -0.85 6.53
C ILE A 114 -10.57 -1.16 5.86
N ARG A 115 -9.64 -1.79 6.57
CA ARG A 115 -8.32 -2.16 6.04
C ARG A 115 -8.25 -3.62 5.67
N LEU A 116 -7.84 -3.88 4.44
CA LEU A 116 -7.48 -5.20 3.94
C LEU A 116 -5.95 -5.30 3.90
N VAL A 117 -5.43 -6.39 4.45
CA VAL A 117 -3.99 -6.67 4.54
C VAL A 117 -3.69 -8.04 3.94
N ALA A 118 -2.74 -8.11 3.04
CA ALA A 118 -2.23 -9.37 2.53
C ALA A 118 -0.71 -9.41 2.59
N LYS A 119 -0.16 -10.47 3.16
CA LYS A 119 1.28 -10.70 3.16
C LYS A 119 1.71 -11.27 1.82
N THR A 120 2.71 -10.65 1.22
CA THR A 120 3.14 -10.95 -0.14
C THR A 120 4.62 -11.30 -0.21
N LYS A 121 5.02 -11.92 -1.31
CA LYS A 121 6.43 -11.97 -1.69
C LYS A 121 6.97 -10.55 -1.85
N PRO A 122 8.29 -10.35 -1.64
CA PRO A 122 8.93 -9.05 -1.83
C PRO A 122 8.63 -8.48 -3.23
N LEU A 123 8.40 -7.19 -3.29
CA LEU A 123 8.12 -6.40 -4.50
C LEU A 123 6.76 -6.67 -5.18
N GLU A 124 5.98 -7.62 -4.69
CA GLU A 124 4.65 -7.93 -5.22
C GLU A 124 3.52 -7.10 -4.55
N GLN A 125 3.80 -6.44 -3.45
CA GLN A 125 2.80 -5.70 -2.66
C GLN A 125 2.05 -4.64 -3.48
N TRP A 126 2.72 -3.93 -4.38
CA TRP A 126 2.06 -2.90 -5.21
C TRP A 126 1.14 -3.50 -6.27
N ARG A 127 1.60 -4.61 -6.91
CA ARG A 127 0.79 -5.34 -7.88
C ARG A 127 -0.46 -5.91 -7.22
N ILE A 128 -0.30 -6.59 -6.10
CA ILE A 128 -1.41 -7.16 -5.33
C ILE A 128 -2.38 -6.07 -4.84
N THR A 129 -1.86 -4.94 -4.37
CA THR A 129 -2.72 -3.81 -3.97
C THR A 129 -3.56 -3.29 -5.14
N ARG A 130 -3.01 -3.23 -6.36
CA ARG A 130 -3.79 -2.84 -7.55
C ARG A 130 -4.88 -3.86 -7.87
N VAL A 131 -4.56 -5.15 -7.86
CA VAL A 131 -5.54 -6.23 -8.08
C VAL A 131 -6.67 -6.16 -7.06
N MET A 132 -6.34 -6.00 -5.78
CA MET A 132 -7.33 -5.84 -4.72
C MET A 132 -8.23 -4.62 -4.95
N ARG A 133 -7.64 -3.50 -5.36
CA ARG A 133 -8.39 -2.25 -5.60
C ARG A 133 -9.38 -2.38 -6.74
N GLU A 134 -9.02 -3.07 -7.81
CA GLU A 134 -9.92 -3.33 -8.94
C GLU A 134 -11.05 -4.28 -8.55
N ARG A 135 -10.73 -5.37 -7.86
CA ARG A 135 -11.72 -6.37 -7.48
C ARG A 135 -12.67 -5.88 -6.37
N VAL A 136 -12.19 -5.09 -5.41
CA VAL A 136 -13.04 -4.60 -4.33
C VAL A 136 -14.19 -3.74 -4.84
N LYS A 137 -13.97 -2.94 -5.87
CA LYS A 137 -15.03 -2.13 -6.48
C LYS A 137 -16.15 -3.02 -7.02
N THR A 138 -15.80 -4.04 -7.78
CA THR A 138 -16.76 -5.00 -8.36
C THR A 138 -17.51 -5.76 -7.27
N GLU A 139 -16.82 -6.15 -6.21
CA GLU A 139 -17.44 -6.90 -5.11
C GLU A 139 -18.42 -6.05 -4.29
N LEU A 140 -18.04 -4.81 -3.98
CA LEU A 140 -18.92 -3.88 -3.27
C LEU A 140 -20.18 -3.54 -4.11
N ASP A 141 -20.02 -3.36 -5.41
CA ASP A 141 -21.15 -3.13 -6.32
C ASP A 141 -22.10 -4.33 -6.34
N ARG A 142 -21.57 -5.55 -6.37
CA ARG A 142 -22.35 -6.78 -6.32
C ARG A 142 -23.19 -6.89 -5.04
N GLU A 143 -22.62 -6.47 -3.91
CA GLU A 143 -23.31 -6.49 -2.62
C GLU A 143 -24.20 -5.27 -2.37
N GLY A 144 -24.23 -4.31 -3.30
CA GLY A 144 -25.00 -3.07 -3.14
C GLY A 144 -24.45 -2.16 -2.05
N ILE A 145 -23.15 -2.25 -1.77
CA ILE A 145 -22.46 -1.40 -0.77
C ILE A 145 -21.89 -0.19 -1.49
N GLU A 146 -22.34 0.99 -1.10
CA GLU A 146 -21.92 2.23 -1.72
C GLU A 146 -20.52 2.65 -1.22
N VAL A 147 -19.69 3.08 -2.17
CA VAL A 147 -18.48 3.81 -1.89
C VAL A 147 -18.83 5.30 -1.76
N PRO A 148 -18.38 5.99 -0.70
CA PRO A 148 -18.70 7.40 -0.56
C PRO A 148 -18.18 8.17 -1.77
N LEU A 149 -19.07 8.89 -2.42
CA LEU A 149 -18.67 9.86 -3.43
C LEU A 149 -17.92 11.00 -2.69
N PRO A 150 -16.84 11.53 -3.27
CA PRO A 150 -16.27 12.76 -2.75
C PRO A 150 -17.41 13.76 -2.72
N THR A 151 -17.66 14.34 -1.56
CA THR A 151 -18.68 15.39 -1.41
C THR A 151 -18.38 16.42 -2.50
N PRO A 152 -19.29 16.70 -3.44
CA PRO A 152 -19.07 17.80 -4.36
C PRO A 152 -18.79 19.01 -3.48
N TRP A 153 -17.74 19.72 -3.79
CA TRP A 153 -17.42 21.02 -3.16
C TRP A 153 -18.73 21.72 -2.92
N SER A 154 -19.07 21.88 -1.67
CA SER A 154 -20.40 22.27 -1.33
C SER A 154 -20.73 23.53 -2.12
N SER A 155 -21.80 23.50 -2.88
CA SER A 155 -22.41 24.66 -3.53
C SER A 155 -22.70 25.84 -2.54
N ARG A 156 -22.32 25.70 -1.28
CA ARG A 156 -22.31 26.76 -0.26
C ARG A 156 -21.20 27.79 -0.43
N GLU A 157 -20.09 27.46 -1.07
CA GLU A 157 -19.04 28.44 -1.35
C GLU A 157 -19.27 29.26 -2.62
N LEU A 158 -20.13 28.79 -3.52
CA LEU A 158 -20.53 29.54 -4.71
C LEU A 158 -21.68 30.52 -4.45
N ALA A 159 -22.35 30.45 -3.32
CA ALA A 159 -23.43 31.38 -2.94
C ALA A 159 -22.97 32.50 -2.03
N ALA A 160 -21.70 32.63 -1.74
CA ALA A 160 -21.12 33.68 -0.89
C ALA A 160 -20.23 34.68 -1.66
N THR A 161 -20.42 34.80 -2.99
CA THR A 161 -19.78 35.84 -3.80
C THR A 161 -20.81 36.73 -4.45
#